data_bb7ad1fe78517e632ae4778a7c94d694
#
_entry.id   bb7ad1fe78517e632ae4778a7c94d694
#
_cell.length_a   1.000
_cell.length_b   1.000
_cell.length_c   1.000
_cell.angle_alpha   90.00
_cell.angle_beta   90.00
_cell.angle_gamma   90.00
#
_symmetry.space_group_name_H-M   'P 1'
#
loop_
_entity.id
_entity.type
_entity.pdbx_description
1 polymer ?
#
loop_
_entity_poly.entity_id
_entity_poly.type
_entity_poly.pdbx_seq_one_letter_code
_entity_poly.pdbx_strand_id
1 'polypeptide(L)'
;MRNQIKRINFNHSFIFFLFCNILSLLTLLNNNLIISPLICFLLILSIGVSHGSLDNMKGKKLFEIFKINNFFVFYLSYISLAILVITFWIILPSISLVFFLIVASYHFGKEDTFFLINNLSFYNSLLFFLKGSLIILAPMYFHFDEAINIFKFLLVDNETFYNFLNFVETNKILFIGIILSTLSNIL
;
A
#
# COMPACT_ATOMS: atom_id res chain seq x y z
N MET A 1 -26.22 -6.57 -13.50
CA MET A 1 -25.08 -5.68 -13.32
C MET A 1 -24.16 -6.12 -12.17
N ARG A 2 -24.63 -6.25 -10.91
CA ARG A 2 -23.78 -6.65 -9.75
C ARG A 2 -23.09 -8.01 -9.94
N ASN A 3 -23.75 -9.01 -10.51
CA ASN A 3 -23.13 -10.33 -10.76
C ASN A 3 -22.11 -10.33 -11.88
N GLN A 4 -22.26 -9.46 -12.88
CA GLN A 4 -21.27 -9.30 -13.94
C GLN A 4 -19.98 -8.65 -13.40
N ILE A 5 -20.12 -7.61 -12.56
CA ILE A 5 -18.98 -6.94 -11.91
C ILE A 5 -18.21 -7.93 -11.01
N LYS A 6 -18.93 -8.74 -10.21
CA LYS A 6 -18.29 -9.78 -9.38
C LYS A 6 -17.53 -10.80 -10.23
N ARG A 7 -18.10 -11.23 -11.36
CA ARG A 7 -17.44 -12.19 -12.26
C ARG A 7 -16.21 -11.62 -12.93
N ILE A 8 -16.26 -10.35 -13.35
CA ILE A 8 -15.12 -9.64 -13.95
C ILE A 8 -13.99 -9.50 -12.91
N ASN A 9 -14.30 -9.06 -11.70
CA ASN A 9 -13.31 -8.94 -10.62
C ASN A 9 -12.71 -10.30 -10.25
N PHE A 10 -13.52 -11.35 -10.13
CA PHE A 10 -13.00 -12.69 -9.86
C PHE A 10 -12.04 -13.17 -10.95
N ASN A 11 -12.41 -13.02 -12.23
CA ASN A 11 -11.54 -13.40 -13.34
C ASN A 11 -10.22 -12.61 -13.35
N HIS A 12 -10.28 -11.30 -13.10
CA HIS A 12 -9.08 -10.46 -13.00
C HIS A 12 -8.18 -10.89 -11.84
N SER A 13 -8.73 -11.09 -10.66
CA SER A 13 -7.98 -11.54 -9.48
C SER A 13 -7.38 -12.93 -9.70
N PHE A 14 -8.12 -13.84 -10.35
CA PHE A 14 -7.65 -15.18 -10.64
C PHE A 14 -6.51 -15.18 -11.67
N ILE A 15 -6.63 -14.39 -12.74
CA ILE A 15 -5.57 -14.24 -13.76
C ILE A 15 -4.30 -13.63 -13.11
N PHE A 16 -4.47 -12.60 -12.29
CA PHE A 16 -3.35 -11.98 -11.56
C PHE A 16 -2.67 -12.98 -10.62
N PHE A 17 -3.45 -13.74 -9.87
CA PHE A 17 -2.94 -14.79 -8.98
C PHE A 17 -2.14 -15.84 -9.76
N LEU A 18 -2.66 -16.35 -10.88
CA LEU A 18 -1.94 -17.29 -11.74
C LEU A 18 -0.64 -16.70 -12.27
N PHE A 19 -0.67 -15.47 -12.73
CA PHE A 19 0.52 -14.77 -13.24
C PHE A 19 1.60 -14.63 -12.16
N CYS A 20 1.24 -14.21 -10.95
CA CYS A 20 2.17 -14.12 -9.82
C CYS A 20 2.77 -15.48 -9.45
N ASN A 21 1.95 -16.56 -9.44
CA ASN A 21 2.46 -17.89 -9.15
C ASN A 21 3.41 -18.41 -10.24
N ILE A 22 3.10 -18.17 -11.52
CA ILE A 22 3.99 -18.54 -12.63
C ILE A 22 5.33 -17.80 -12.53
N LEU A 23 5.29 -16.48 -12.26
CA LEU A 23 6.52 -15.70 -12.05
C LEU A 23 7.33 -16.22 -10.86
N SER A 24 6.67 -16.52 -9.74
CA SER A 24 7.33 -17.09 -8.56
C SER A 24 7.98 -18.44 -8.86
N LEU A 25 7.30 -19.32 -9.59
CA LEU A 25 7.87 -20.59 -10.01
C LEU A 25 9.05 -20.40 -10.96
N LEU A 26 8.97 -19.47 -11.90
CA LEU A 26 10.07 -19.18 -12.82
C LEU A 26 11.30 -18.64 -12.07
N THR A 27 11.12 -17.80 -11.05
CA THR A 27 12.24 -17.30 -10.23
C THR A 27 12.86 -18.41 -9.38
N LEU A 28 12.06 -19.35 -8.86
CA LEU A 28 12.55 -20.53 -8.13
C LEU A 28 13.33 -21.49 -9.01
N LEU A 29 12.91 -21.66 -10.28
CA LEU A 29 13.58 -22.56 -11.23
C LEU A 29 14.84 -21.95 -11.84
N ASN A 30 14.93 -20.63 -11.88
CA ASN A 30 16.05 -19.92 -12.50
C ASN A 30 16.55 -18.82 -11.56
N ASN A 31 17.51 -19.16 -10.71
CA ASN A 31 18.14 -18.23 -9.74
C ASN A 31 18.82 -17.00 -10.39
N ASN A 32 18.98 -17.00 -11.72
CA ASN A 32 19.57 -15.90 -12.49
C ASN A 32 18.52 -15.00 -13.14
N LEU A 33 17.23 -15.22 -12.85
CA LEU A 33 16.15 -14.41 -13.42
C LEU A 33 16.07 -13.06 -12.69
N ILE A 34 16.97 -12.16 -13.04
CA ILE A 34 16.95 -10.79 -12.56
C ILE A 34 15.88 -10.05 -13.35
N ILE A 35 14.75 -9.75 -12.70
CA ILE A 35 13.75 -8.87 -13.29
C ILE A 35 14.39 -7.50 -13.47
N SER A 36 14.48 -7.05 -14.71
CA SER A 36 15.09 -5.75 -15.02
C SER A 36 14.40 -4.64 -14.22
N PRO A 37 15.16 -3.75 -13.54
CA PRO A 37 14.60 -2.57 -12.86
C PRO A 37 13.68 -1.74 -13.76
N LEU A 38 13.93 -1.73 -15.07
CA LEU A 38 13.08 -1.07 -16.05
C LEU A 38 11.68 -1.68 -16.12
N ILE A 39 11.56 -3.01 -16.07
CA ILE A 39 10.26 -3.71 -16.07
C ILE A 39 9.51 -3.37 -14.78
N CYS A 40 10.17 -3.41 -13.63
CA CYS A 40 9.59 -3.00 -12.36
C CYS A 40 9.10 -1.54 -12.41
N PHE A 41 9.91 -0.64 -12.95
CA PHE A 41 9.55 0.77 -13.12
C PHE A 41 8.32 0.95 -14.01
N LEU A 42 8.25 0.25 -15.15
CA LEU A 42 7.09 0.30 -16.06
C LEU A 42 5.83 -0.25 -15.40
N LEU A 43 5.92 -1.30 -14.60
CA LEU A 43 4.79 -1.84 -13.84
C LEU A 43 4.30 -0.84 -12.80
N ILE A 44 5.20 -0.25 -12.02
CA ILE A 44 4.85 0.77 -11.01
C ILE A 44 4.20 1.98 -11.69
N LEU A 45 4.75 2.43 -12.82
CA LEU A 45 4.22 3.56 -13.56
C LEU A 45 2.83 3.28 -14.13
N SER A 46 2.60 2.09 -14.70
CA SER A 46 1.29 1.71 -15.25
C SER A 46 0.22 1.61 -14.16
N ILE A 47 0.54 1.04 -13.00
CA ILE A 47 -0.37 0.94 -11.86
C ILE A 47 -0.60 2.32 -11.24
N GLY A 48 0.47 3.11 -11.06
CA GLY A 48 0.39 4.45 -10.48
C GLY A 48 -0.45 5.42 -11.32
N VAL A 49 -0.27 5.42 -12.65
CA VAL A 49 -1.08 6.24 -13.56
C VAL A 49 -2.55 5.84 -13.53
N SER A 50 -2.85 4.55 -13.47
CA SER A 50 -4.24 4.09 -13.40
C SER A 50 -4.94 4.51 -12.09
N HIS A 51 -4.22 4.51 -10.96
CA HIS A 51 -4.74 5.01 -9.68
C HIS A 51 -4.98 6.53 -9.72
N GLY A 52 -4.02 7.32 -10.19
CA GLY A 52 -4.12 8.78 -10.26
C GLY A 52 -5.19 9.28 -11.24
N SER A 53 -5.51 8.54 -12.30
CA SER A 53 -6.52 8.93 -13.28
C SER A 53 -7.93 9.07 -12.69
N LEU A 54 -8.23 8.31 -11.64
CA LEU A 54 -9.53 8.34 -10.93
C LEU A 54 -9.65 9.53 -9.97
N ASP A 55 -8.56 10.15 -9.57
CA ASP A 55 -8.57 11.25 -8.60
C ASP A 55 -9.30 12.47 -9.13
N ASN A 56 -9.19 12.75 -10.43
CA ASN A 56 -9.93 13.80 -11.08
C ASN A 56 -11.46 13.58 -11.00
N MET A 57 -11.92 12.35 -11.18
CA MET A 57 -13.36 12.03 -11.09
C MET A 57 -13.86 12.10 -9.64
N LYS A 58 -13.06 11.60 -8.69
CA LYS A 58 -13.36 11.69 -7.25
C LYS A 58 -13.38 13.16 -6.80
N GLY A 59 -12.41 13.94 -7.27
CA GLY A 59 -12.33 15.38 -7.02
C GLY A 59 -13.57 16.13 -7.50
N LYS A 60 -14.05 15.89 -8.72
CA LYS A 60 -15.29 16.50 -9.23
C LYS A 60 -16.47 16.21 -8.32
N LYS A 61 -16.70 14.96 -7.93
CA LYS A 61 -17.79 14.57 -7.02
C LYS A 61 -17.67 15.27 -5.66
N LEU A 62 -16.46 15.41 -5.14
CA LEU A 62 -16.22 16.11 -3.88
C LEU A 62 -16.61 17.58 -4.00
N PHE A 63 -16.23 18.25 -5.09
CA PHE A 63 -16.54 19.66 -5.33
C PHE A 63 -18.02 19.92 -5.55
N GLU A 64 -18.73 18.99 -6.20
CA GLU A 64 -20.20 19.02 -6.29
C GLU A 64 -20.86 18.99 -4.92
N ILE A 65 -20.38 18.14 -4.00
CA ILE A 65 -20.89 18.05 -2.62
C ILE A 65 -20.67 19.36 -1.85
N PHE A 66 -19.50 19.98 -2.01
CA PHE A 66 -19.17 21.25 -1.36
C PHE A 66 -19.67 22.49 -2.12
N LYS A 67 -20.36 22.30 -3.27
CA LYS A 67 -20.87 23.39 -4.14
C LYS A 67 -19.77 24.36 -4.58
N ILE A 68 -18.57 23.87 -4.81
CA ILE A 68 -17.43 24.65 -5.30
C ILE A 68 -17.38 24.55 -6.81
N ASN A 69 -17.65 25.66 -7.51
CA ASN A 69 -17.71 25.66 -8.98
C ASN A 69 -16.35 25.86 -9.64
N ASN A 70 -15.33 26.24 -8.90
CA ASN A 70 -14.00 26.54 -9.46
C ASN A 70 -13.06 25.35 -9.36
N PHE A 71 -12.86 24.65 -10.46
CA PHE A 71 -12.00 23.46 -10.52
C PHE A 71 -10.50 23.76 -10.30
N PHE A 72 -10.08 24.99 -10.48
CA PHE A 72 -8.71 25.44 -10.18
C PHE A 72 -8.38 25.28 -8.68
N VAL A 73 -9.37 25.49 -7.81
CA VAL A 73 -9.21 25.30 -6.36
C VAL A 73 -8.83 23.86 -6.03
N PHE A 74 -9.36 22.87 -6.79
CA PHE A 74 -8.99 21.47 -6.62
C PHE A 74 -7.48 21.26 -6.89
N TYR A 75 -6.98 21.71 -8.02
CA TYR A 75 -5.57 21.52 -8.36
C TYR A 75 -4.65 22.26 -7.39
N LEU A 76 -5.03 23.46 -6.98
CA LEU A 76 -4.27 24.23 -5.99
C LEU A 76 -4.21 23.49 -4.65
N SER A 77 -5.33 22.99 -4.17
CA SER A 77 -5.40 22.18 -2.92
C SER A 77 -4.59 20.90 -3.03
N TYR A 78 -4.65 20.21 -4.17
CA TYR A 78 -3.91 18.97 -4.42
C TYR A 78 -2.39 19.20 -4.39
N ILE A 79 -1.93 20.25 -5.08
CA ILE A 79 -0.51 20.66 -5.12
C ILE A 79 -0.06 21.11 -3.72
N SER A 80 -0.87 21.90 -3.02
CA SER A 80 -0.55 22.37 -1.66
C SER A 80 -0.41 21.21 -0.70
N LEU A 81 -1.29 20.19 -0.79
CA LEU A 81 -1.21 18.98 0.02
C LEU A 81 0.07 18.20 -0.31
N ALA A 82 0.42 18.06 -1.59
CA ALA A 82 1.64 17.37 -2.00
C ALA A 82 2.90 18.08 -1.44
N ILE A 83 2.96 19.41 -1.55
CA ILE A 83 4.05 20.21 -0.98
C ILE A 83 4.13 20.05 0.54
N LEU A 84 2.99 20.06 1.23
CA LEU A 84 2.91 19.86 2.67
C LEU A 84 3.45 18.47 3.06
N VAL A 85 3.06 17.41 2.38
CA VAL A 85 3.55 16.05 2.63
C VAL A 85 5.06 15.95 2.40
N ILE A 86 5.57 16.51 1.30
CA ILE A 86 7.01 16.53 1.00
C ILE A 86 7.77 17.30 2.08
N THR A 87 7.28 18.47 2.48
CA THR A 87 7.90 19.28 3.54
C THR A 87 7.94 18.52 4.86
N PHE A 88 6.84 17.87 5.22
CA PHE A 88 6.75 17.06 6.44
C PHE A 88 7.74 15.87 6.39
N TRP A 89 7.88 15.25 5.20
CA TRP A 89 8.84 14.16 5.00
C TRP A 89 10.29 14.62 5.18
N ILE A 90 10.65 15.79 4.67
CA ILE A 90 12.03 16.33 4.82
C ILE A 90 12.33 16.68 6.29
N ILE A 91 11.35 17.21 7.04
CA ILE A 91 11.54 17.64 8.43
C ILE A 91 11.54 16.45 9.39
N LEU A 92 10.64 15.48 9.20
CA LEU A 92 10.39 14.36 10.11
C LEU A 92 10.30 13.03 9.35
N PRO A 93 11.38 12.58 8.68
CA PRO A 93 11.29 11.43 7.77
C PRO A 93 10.85 10.13 8.45
N SER A 94 11.34 9.82 9.66
CA SER A 94 10.95 8.60 10.39
C SER A 94 9.47 8.58 10.76
N ILE A 95 8.93 9.70 11.22
CA ILE A 95 7.51 9.82 11.58
C ILE A 95 6.65 9.75 10.32
N SER A 96 7.07 10.43 9.26
CA SER A 96 6.40 10.40 7.96
C SER A 96 6.33 8.99 7.38
N LEU A 97 7.43 8.23 7.46
CA LEU A 97 7.46 6.84 7.03
C LEU A 97 6.48 5.99 7.81
N VAL A 98 6.50 6.04 9.15
CA VAL A 98 5.57 5.26 10.00
C VAL A 98 4.12 5.61 9.68
N PHE A 99 3.82 6.91 9.57
CA PHE A 99 2.47 7.37 9.23
C PHE A 99 2.05 6.88 7.84
N PHE A 100 2.94 6.95 6.85
CA PHE A 100 2.71 6.43 5.52
C PHE A 100 2.39 4.92 5.53
N LEU A 101 3.18 4.12 6.25
CA LEU A 101 2.98 2.68 6.35
C LEU A 101 1.64 2.32 7.02
N ILE A 102 1.23 3.09 8.06
CA ILE A 102 -0.07 2.93 8.71
C ILE A 102 -1.22 3.23 7.73
N VAL A 103 -1.15 4.36 7.04
CA VAL A 103 -2.17 4.76 6.05
C VAL A 103 -2.23 3.78 4.90
N ALA A 104 -1.08 3.33 4.39
CA ALA A 104 -0.99 2.34 3.32
C ALA A 104 -1.60 1.01 3.75
N SER A 105 -1.31 0.51 4.97
CA SER A 105 -1.93 -0.70 5.51
C SER A 105 -3.45 -0.61 5.50
N TYR A 106 -4.00 0.49 6.02
CA TYR A 106 -5.45 0.69 6.03
C TYR A 106 -6.04 0.76 4.62
N HIS A 107 -5.37 1.49 3.72
CA HIS A 107 -5.82 1.69 2.34
C HIS A 107 -5.89 0.37 1.57
N PHE A 108 -4.82 -0.42 1.60
CA PHE A 108 -4.77 -1.71 0.92
C PHE A 108 -5.82 -2.69 1.45
N GLY A 109 -5.93 -2.84 2.76
CA GLY A 109 -6.92 -3.74 3.33
C GLY A 109 -8.35 -3.30 3.09
N LYS A 110 -8.61 -1.99 3.03
CA LYS A 110 -9.92 -1.46 2.69
C LYS A 110 -10.28 -1.74 1.22
N GLU A 111 -9.38 -1.52 0.30
CA GLU A 111 -9.63 -1.79 -1.12
C GLU A 111 -9.96 -3.27 -1.36
N ASP A 112 -9.23 -4.18 -0.74
CA ASP A 112 -9.44 -5.62 -0.90
C ASP A 112 -10.76 -6.12 -0.29
N THR A 113 -11.25 -5.46 0.77
CA THR A 113 -12.35 -5.98 1.57
C THR A 113 -13.66 -5.19 1.42
N PHE A 114 -13.61 -3.99 0.87
CA PHE A 114 -14.76 -3.08 0.75
C PHE A 114 -15.96 -3.69 0.02
N PHE A 115 -15.73 -4.64 -0.89
CA PHE A 115 -16.80 -5.34 -1.63
C PHE A 115 -17.58 -6.33 -0.76
N LEU A 116 -17.03 -6.76 0.36
CA LEU A 116 -17.61 -7.74 1.26
C LEU A 116 -18.37 -7.10 2.43
N ILE A 117 -17.98 -5.89 2.81
CA ILE A 117 -18.47 -5.22 4.03
C ILE A 117 -19.31 -4.00 3.64
N ASN A 118 -20.57 -4.01 4.03
CA ASN A 118 -21.50 -2.92 3.71
C ASN A 118 -21.51 -1.78 4.74
N ASN A 119 -20.98 -1.99 5.94
CA ASN A 119 -21.03 -1.03 7.04
C ASN A 119 -19.64 -0.67 7.55
N LEU A 120 -19.35 0.63 7.67
CA LEU A 120 -18.15 1.12 8.32
C LEU A 120 -18.37 1.10 9.84
N SER A 121 -17.85 0.06 10.50
CA SER A 121 -17.74 0.00 11.96
C SER A 121 -16.25 0.10 12.36
N PHE A 122 -15.99 0.42 13.64
CA PHE A 122 -14.63 0.43 14.17
C PHE A 122 -13.94 -0.94 13.99
N TYR A 123 -14.69 -2.02 14.22
CA TYR A 123 -14.19 -3.39 14.02
C TYR A 123 -13.76 -3.63 12.57
N ASN A 124 -14.56 -3.21 11.60
CA ASN A 124 -14.23 -3.36 10.19
C ASN A 124 -13.00 -2.51 9.80
N SER A 125 -12.84 -1.33 10.39
CA SER A 125 -11.65 -0.49 10.19
C SER A 125 -10.37 -1.15 10.73
N LEU A 126 -10.46 -1.84 11.86
CA LEU A 126 -9.35 -2.61 12.41
C LEU A 126 -9.01 -3.81 11.52
N LEU A 127 -10.02 -4.52 11.00
CA LEU A 127 -9.81 -5.63 10.06
C LEU A 127 -9.14 -5.14 8.77
N PHE A 128 -9.54 -3.99 8.23
CA PHE A 128 -8.87 -3.40 7.06
C PHE A 128 -7.40 -3.15 7.33
N PHE A 129 -7.09 -2.55 8.47
CA PHE A 129 -5.71 -2.30 8.86
C PHE A 129 -4.90 -3.60 8.98
N LEU A 130 -5.42 -4.60 9.68
CA LEU A 130 -4.76 -5.89 9.85
C LEU A 130 -4.54 -6.61 8.51
N LYS A 131 -5.55 -6.66 7.65
CA LYS A 131 -5.44 -7.29 6.33
C LYS A 131 -4.38 -6.63 5.46
N GLY A 132 -4.41 -5.31 5.37
CA GLY A 132 -3.46 -4.58 4.53
C GLY A 132 -2.06 -4.52 5.11
N SER A 133 -1.88 -4.67 6.42
CA SER A 133 -0.56 -4.70 7.04
C SER A 133 0.30 -5.87 6.56
N LEU A 134 -0.29 -6.96 6.08
CA LEU A 134 0.45 -8.11 5.54
C LEU A 134 1.38 -7.71 4.39
N ILE A 135 0.94 -6.82 3.51
CA ILE A 135 1.71 -6.35 2.34
C ILE A 135 2.99 -5.64 2.79
N ILE A 136 2.97 -5.00 3.97
CA ILE A 136 4.11 -4.28 4.54
C ILE A 136 4.95 -5.19 5.44
N LEU A 137 4.30 -5.95 6.31
CA LEU A 137 5.01 -6.79 7.29
C LEU A 137 5.73 -7.97 6.65
N ALA A 138 5.19 -8.56 5.57
CA ALA A 138 5.82 -9.70 4.94
C ALA A 138 7.19 -9.35 4.31
N PRO A 139 7.34 -8.31 3.47
CA PRO A 139 8.67 -7.88 3.01
C PRO A 139 9.61 -7.50 4.15
N MET A 140 9.12 -6.81 5.18
CA MET A 140 9.95 -6.45 6.34
C MET A 140 10.43 -7.67 7.13
N TYR A 141 9.68 -8.76 7.13
CA TYR A 141 10.11 -9.98 7.84
C TYR A 141 11.07 -10.83 7.02
N PHE A 142 10.79 -11.03 5.72
CA PHE A 142 11.59 -11.90 4.87
C PHE A 142 12.82 -11.22 4.26
N HIS A 143 12.81 -9.88 4.14
CA HIS A 143 13.83 -9.04 3.50
C HIS A 143 14.13 -7.81 4.34
N PHE A 144 14.46 -8.04 5.64
CA PHE A 144 14.61 -6.97 6.61
C PHE A 144 15.72 -5.97 6.23
N ASP A 145 16.89 -6.47 5.85
CA ASP A 145 18.04 -5.62 5.51
C ASP A 145 17.76 -4.79 4.25
N GLU A 146 17.08 -5.37 3.26
CA GLU A 146 16.69 -4.66 2.05
C GLU A 146 15.64 -3.58 2.36
N ALA A 147 14.68 -3.88 3.25
CA ALA A 147 13.71 -2.90 3.70
C ALA A 147 14.37 -1.72 4.43
N ILE A 148 15.34 -2.00 5.31
CA ILE A 148 16.15 -0.96 5.99
C ILE A 148 16.90 -0.10 4.96
N ASN A 149 17.49 -0.71 3.94
CA ASN A 149 18.19 0.03 2.89
C ASN A 149 17.24 0.95 2.12
N ILE A 150 16.03 0.47 1.79
CA ILE A 150 15.00 1.31 1.16
C ILE A 150 14.64 2.50 2.06
N PHE A 151 14.47 2.30 3.36
CA PHE A 151 14.16 3.39 4.30
C PHE A 151 15.27 4.43 4.35
N LYS A 152 16.53 4.02 4.31
CA LYS A 152 17.67 4.94 4.20
C LYS A 152 17.64 5.76 2.92
N PHE A 153 17.31 5.15 1.77
CA PHE A 153 17.11 5.88 0.51
C PHE A 153 15.97 6.90 0.59
N LEU A 154 14.98 6.66 1.45
CA LEU A 154 13.88 7.59 1.71
C LEU A 154 14.22 8.70 2.73
N LEU A 155 15.52 8.95 2.97
CA LEU A 155 16.04 9.97 3.88
C LEU A 155 15.72 9.70 5.36
N VAL A 156 15.36 8.48 5.72
CA VAL A 156 15.17 8.10 7.11
C VAL A 156 16.54 7.77 7.69
N ASP A 157 17.18 8.76 8.30
CA ASP A 157 18.49 8.63 8.94
C ASP A 157 18.36 8.91 10.44
N ASN A 158 17.79 7.96 11.18
CA ASN A 158 17.55 8.06 12.62
C ASN A 158 17.96 6.76 13.32
N GLU A 159 19.04 6.82 14.08
CA GLU A 159 19.60 5.67 14.78
C GLU A 159 18.61 5.05 15.79
N THR A 160 17.89 5.87 16.53
CA THR A 160 16.89 5.37 17.50
C THR A 160 15.73 4.63 16.81
N PHE A 161 15.34 5.06 15.61
CA PHE A 161 14.36 4.39 14.79
C PHE A 161 14.86 3.01 14.33
N TYR A 162 16.11 2.91 13.88
CA TYR A 162 16.67 1.62 13.47
C TYR A 162 16.91 0.68 14.64
N ASN A 163 17.32 1.20 15.80
CA ASN A 163 17.43 0.41 17.02
C ASN A 163 16.07 -0.17 17.43
N PHE A 164 15.00 0.59 17.28
CA PHE A 164 13.64 0.11 17.51
C PHE A 164 13.24 -0.98 16.48
N LEU A 165 13.53 -0.81 15.20
CA LEU A 165 13.25 -1.83 14.18
C LEU A 165 14.03 -3.12 14.44
N ASN A 166 15.30 -3.05 14.81
CA ASN A 166 16.10 -4.20 15.19
C ASN A 166 15.52 -4.92 16.43
N PHE A 167 15.04 -4.16 17.41
CA PHE A 167 14.33 -4.73 18.57
C PHE A 167 13.06 -5.48 18.12
N VAL A 168 12.29 -4.91 17.21
CA VAL A 168 11.06 -5.53 16.68
C VAL A 168 11.38 -6.82 15.92
N GLU A 169 12.44 -6.86 15.13
CA GLU A 169 12.91 -8.04 14.43
C GLU A 169 13.38 -9.12 15.41
N THR A 170 14.32 -8.79 16.30
CA THR A 170 14.93 -9.71 17.26
C THR A 170 13.88 -10.38 18.15
N ASN A 171 12.86 -9.64 18.57
CA ASN A 171 11.77 -10.18 19.40
C ASN A 171 10.65 -10.84 18.58
N LYS A 172 10.83 -11.04 17.29
CA LYS A 172 9.87 -11.70 16.39
C LYS A 172 8.48 -11.03 16.37
N ILE A 173 8.42 -9.72 16.66
CA ILE A 173 7.16 -8.96 16.70
C ILE A 173 6.56 -8.90 15.29
N LEU A 174 7.40 -8.79 14.24
CA LEU A 174 6.97 -8.86 12.84
C LEU A 174 6.24 -10.18 12.54
N PHE A 175 6.77 -11.30 13.04
CA PHE A 175 6.16 -12.61 12.85
C PHE A 175 4.77 -12.70 13.51
N ILE A 176 4.63 -12.17 14.72
CA ILE A 176 3.32 -12.08 15.39
C ILE A 176 2.36 -11.21 14.57
N GLY A 177 2.83 -10.08 14.05
CA GLY A 177 2.05 -9.22 13.17
C GLY A 177 1.58 -9.93 11.90
N ILE A 178 2.43 -10.73 11.28
CA ILE A 178 2.08 -11.55 10.10
C ILE A 178 1.01 -12.58 10.46
N ILE A 179 1.14 -13.28 11.58
CA ILE A 179 0.12 -14.26 12.03
C ILE A 179 -1.24 -13.56 12.21
N LEU A 180 -1.28 -12.44 12.91
CA LEU A 180 -2.53 -11.68 13.12
C LEU A 180 -3.14 -11.21 11.81
N SER A 181 -2.30 -10.73 10.90
CA SER A 181 -2.72 -10.30 9.57
C SER A 181 -3.26 -11.46 8.73
N THR A 182 -2.57 -12.60 8.71
CA THR A 182 -3.04 -13.79 7.97
C THR A 182 -4.35 -14.34 8.53
N LEU A 183 -4.50 -14.40 9.84
CA LEU A 183 -5.76 -14.81 10.48
C LEU A 183 -6.90 -13.86 10.09
N SER A 184 -6.66 -12.55 10.04
CA SER A 184 -7.68 -11.58 9.61
C SER A 184 -8.07 -11.73 8.13
N ASN A 185 -7.23 -12.34 7.29
CA ASN A 185 -7.53 -12.61 5.89
C ASN A 185 -8.41 -13.88 5.69
N ILE A 186 -8.49 -14.73 6.70
CA ILE A 186 -9.33 -15.93 6.67
C ILE A 186 -10.77 -15.60 7.12
N LEU A 187 -10.94 -14.59 7.97
CA LEU A 187 -12.22 -14.08 8.47
C LEU A 187 -12.90 -13.16 7.45
#